data_f824bfb8cefc61f317e0fa5fa9204a4f
#
_entry.id   f824bfb8cefc61f317e0fa5fa9204a4f
#
_cell.length_a   1.000
_cell.length_b   1.000
_cell.length_c   1.000
_cell.angle_alpha   90.00
_cell.angle_beta   90.00
_cell.angle_gamma   90.00
#
_symmetry.space_group_name_H-M   'P 1'
#
loop_
_entity.id
_entity.type
_entity.pdbx_description
1 polymer ?
#
loop_
_entity_poly.entity_id
_entity_poly.type
_entity_poly.pdbx_seq_one_letter_code
_entity_poly.pdbx_strand_id
1 'polypeptide(L)'
;MKKILFPTDFSEVATNAFVHALHLADVVDGELVLLHTFQLPIVDSQFTPDNYYMIYESLQLAEFDAFKDEIPKLRAIAEKEGLADVKITHRLMDGDLVTTIQNAIKEENINFVVMGT
;
A
#
# COMPACT_ATOMS: atom_id res chain seq x y z
N MET A 1 -15.46 -11.52 6.74
CA MET A 1 -15.34 -10.09 6.45
C MET A 1 -14.79 -9.92 5.04
N LYS A 2 -15.39 -9.08 4.23
CA LYS A 2 -14.88 -8.80 2.89
C LYS A 2 -13.62 -7.95 2.96
N LYS A 3 -12.73 -8.15 2.00
CA LYS A 3 -11.46 -7.43 1.96
C LYS A 3 -11.34 -6.65 0.66
N ILE A 4 -10.97 -5.39 0.78
CA ILE A 4 -10.77 -4.49 -0.34
C ILE A 4 -9.29 -4.13 -0.38
N LEU A 5 -8.63 -4.44 -1.48
CA LEU A 5 -7.24 -4.07 -1.69
C LEU A 5 -7.18 -2.69 -2.32
N PHE A 6 -6.39 -1.82 -1.73
CA PHE A 6 -6.18 -0.46 -2.23
C PHE A 6 -4.69 -0.21 -2.43
N PRO A 7 -4.17 -0.50 -3.63
CA PRO A 7 -2.81 -0.11 -3.97
C PRO A 7 -2.70 1.41 -4.07
N THR A 8 -1.68 1.99 -3.45
CA THR A 8 -1.51 3.44 -3.45
C THR A 8 -0.05 3.82 -3.63
N ASP A 9 0.18 4.91 -4.33
CA ASP A 9 1.48 5.58 -4.44
C ASP A 9 1.51 6.88 -3.65
N PHE A 10 0.46 7.12 -2.85
CA PHE A 10 0.28 8.33 -2.04
C PHE A 10 0.19 9.62 -2.84
N SER A 11 -0.05 9.52 -4.16
CA SER A 11 -0.32 10.71 -4.99
C SER A 11 -1.67 11.33 -4.62
N GLU A 12 -1.91 12.52 -5.10
CA GLU A 12 -3.20 13.20 -4.91
C GLU A 12 -4.34 12.38 -5.53
N VAL A 13 -4.11 11.80 -6.71
CA VAL A 13 -5.11 10.96 -7.38
C VAL A 13 -5.42 9.73 -6.54
N ALA A 14 -4.39 9.07 -6.01
CA ALA A 14 -4.58 7.90 -5.15
C ALA A 14 -5.30 8.29 -3.85
N THR A 15 -4.96 9.43 -3.26
CA THR A 15 -5.61 9.90 -2.03
C THR A 15 -7.10 10.17 -2.26
N ASN A 16 -7.46 10.71 -3.41
CA ASN A 16 -8.87 10.90 -3.75
C ASN A 16 -9.59 9.55 -3.90
N ALA A 17 -8.94 8.57 -4.52
CA ALA A 17 -9.50 7.23 -4.65
C ALA A 17 -9.64 6.53 -3.29
N PHE A 18 -8.79 6.85 -2.34
CA PHE A 18 -8.85 6.31 -0.98
C PHE A 18 -10.20 6.59 -0.31
N VAL A 19 -10.75 7.78 -0.50
CA VAL A 19 -12.07 8.13 0.03
C VAL A 19 -13.14 7.17 -0.51
N HIS A 20 -13.10 6.89 -1.81
CA HIS A 20 -14.05 5.94 -2.42
C HIS A 20 -13.87 4.53 -1.87
N ALA A 21 -12.61 4.11 -1.67
CA ALA A 21 -12.33 2.79 -1.09
C ALA A 21 -12.85 2.68 0.35
N LEU A 22 -12.74 3.74 1.13
CA LEU A 22 -13.29 3.79 2.49
C LEU A 22 -14.81 3.61 2.48
N HIS A 23 -15.50 4.34 1.61
CA HIS A 23 -16.97 4.22 1.51
C HIS A 23 -17.38 2.83 1.06
N LEU A 24 -16.64 2.23 0.12
CA LEU A 24 -16.93 0.85 -0.28
C LEU A 24 -16.75 -0.11 0.89
N ALA A 25 -15.68 0.03 1.65
CA ALA A 25 -15.43 -0.83 2.81
C ALA A 25 -16.56 -0.69 3.84
N ASP A 26 -17.05 0.52 4.06
CA ASP A 26 -18.16 0.76 4.97
C ASP A 26 -19.43 0.09 4.48
N VAL A 27 -19.77 0.24 3.20
CA VAL A 27 -20.99 -0.33 2.62
C VAL A 27 -21.01 -1.85 2.68
N VAL A 28 -19.87 -2.51 2.44
CA VAL A 28 -19.79 -3.97 2.45
C VAL A 28 -19.40 -4.54 3.81
N ASP A 29 -19.25 -3.68 4.82
CA ASP A 29 -18.77 -4.06 6.16
C ASP A 29 -17.46 -4.82 6.08
N GLY A 30 -16.52 -4.24 5.35
CA GLY A 30 -15.25 -4.89 5.02
C GLY A 30 -14.03 -4.24 5.63
N GLU A 31 -12.90 -4.84 5.33
CA GLU A 31 -11.58 -4.39 5.73
C GLU A 31 -10.87 -3.78 4.52
N LEU A 32 -10.21 -2.65 4.73
CA LEU A 32 -9.41 -2.01 3.68
C LEU A 32 -7.95 -2.38 3.88
N VAL A 33 -7.35 -3.01 2.86
CA VAL A 33 -5.94 -3.39 2.88
C VAL A 33 -5.19 -2.41 2.00
N LEU A 34 -4.43 -1.52 2.64
CA LEU A 34 -3.56 -0.58 1.95
C LEU A 34 -2.30 -1.30 1.50
N LEU A 35 -1.98 -1.20 0.23
CA LEU A 35 -0.78 -1.80 -0.33
C LEU A 35 0.07 -0.73 -1.00
N HIS A 36 1.32 -0.64 -0.57
CA HIS A 36 2.31 0.17 -1.25
C HIS A 36 3.46 -0.73 -1.67
N THR A 37 3.85 -0.63 -2.94
CA THR A 37 4.96 -1.40 -3.48
C THR A 37 6.11 -0.48 -3.81
N PHE A 38 7.31 -1.01 -3.67
CA PHE A 38 8.51 -0.33 -4.13
C PHE A 38 9.37 -1.33 -4.88
N GLN A 39 10.13 -0.83 -5.84
CA GLN A 39 11.08 -1.66 -6.59
C GLN A 39 12.48 -1.15 -6.35
N LEU A 40 13.40 -2.10 -6.21
CA LEU A 40 14.80 -1.75 -6.13
C LEU A 40 15.30 -1.37 -7.52
N PRO A 41 16.20 -0.38 -7.61
CA PRO A 41 16.81 -0.08 -8.88
C PRO A 41 17.62 -1.28 -9.38
N ILE A 42 17.71 -1.41 -10.70
CA ILE A 42 18.56 -2.44 -11.31
C ILE A 42 20.00 -2.18 -10.87
N VAL A 43 20.58 -3.19 -10.22
CA VAL A 43 21.95 -3.08 -9.72
C VAL A 43 22.91 -3.30 -10.89
N ASP A 44 23.76 -2.29 -11.13
CA ASP A 44 24.81 -2.38 -12.11
C ASP A 44 25.84 -3.44 -11.67
N SER A 45 26.50 -4.07 -12.64
CA SER A 45 27.55 -5.07 -12.42
C SER A 45 28.73 -4.54 -11.60
N GLN A 46 28.81 -3.24 -11.38
CA GLN A 46 29.86 -2.59 -10.57
C GLN A 46 29.64 -2.78 -9.07
N PHE A 47 28.45 -3.21 -8.65
CA PHE A 47 28.16 -3.41 -7.23
C PHE A 47 28.56 -4.80 -6.78
N THR A 48 29.28 -4.87 -5.67
CA THR A 48 29.55 -6.15 -5.01
C THR A 48 28.28 -6.61 -4.29
N PRO A 49 28.15 -7.92 -3.96
CA PRO A 49 27.01 -8.39 -3.17
C PRO A 49 26.84 -7.66 -1.83
N ASP A 50 27.94 -7.31 -1.17
CA ASP A 50 27.88 -6.58 0.10
C ASP A 50 27.33 -5.18 -0.08
N ASN A 51 27.78 -4.46 -1.13
CA ASN A 51 27.26 -3.13 -1.44
C ASN A 51 25.80 -3.18 -1.84
N TYR A 52 25.39 -4.24 -2.56
CA TYR A 52 24.00 -4.43 -2.92
C TYR A 52 23.12 -4.52 -1.67
N TYR A 53 23.51 -5.31 -0.68
CA TYR A 53 22.76 -5.45 0.56
C TYR A 53 22.63 -4.13 1.31
N MET A 54 23.69 -3.35 1.37
CA MET A 54 23.67 -2.04 2.04
C MET A 54 22.70 -1.10 1.36
N ILE A 55 22.71 -1.06 0.02
CA ILE A 55 21.78 -0.23 -0.77
C ILE A 55 20.35 -0.71 -0.56
N TYR A 56 20.13 -2.02 -0.61
CA TYR A 56 18.82 -2.62 -0.41
C TYR A 56 18.24 -2.22 0.94
N GLU A 57 19.01 -2.41 2.02
CA GLU A 57 18.54 -2.07 3.36
C GLU A 57 18.24 -0.58 3.50
N SER A 58 19.08 0.28 2.94
CA SER A 58 18.87 1.74 2.98
C SER A 58 17.60 2.15 2.27
N LEU A 59 17.34 1.59 1.08
CA LEU A 59 16.13 1.88 0.32
C LEU A 59 14.89 1.34 1.03
N GLN A 60 14.98 0.14 1.58
CA GLN A 60 13.87 -0.47 2.31
C GLN A 60 13.50 0.37 3.54
N LEU A 61 14.49 0.83 4.29
CA LEU A 61 14.25 1.70 5.44
C LEU A 61 13.64 3.03 5.04
N ALA A 62 14.13 3.63 3.96
CA ALA A 62 13.60 4.90 3.45
C ALA A 62 12.13 4.75 3.03
N GLU A 63 11.79 3.67 2.32
CA GLU A 63 10.42 3.40 1.91
C GLU A 63 9.52 3.12 3.12
N PHE A 64 10.02 2.39 4.10
CA PHE A 64 9.29 2.11 5.32
C PHE A 64 9.00 3.40 6.10
N ASP A 65 9.97 4.29 6.24
CA ASP A 65 9.78 5.56 6.93
C ASP A 65 8.78 6.45 6.20
N ALA A 66 8.87 6.53 4.87
CA ALA A 66 7.91 7.29 4.06
C ALA A 66 6.50 6.72 4.20
N PHE A 67 6.37 5.39 4.19
CA PHE A 67 5.11 4.71 4.35
C PHE A 67 4.49 5.01 5.73
N LYS A 68 5.30 4.93 6.78
CA LYS A 68 4.85 5.25 8.15
C LYS A 68 4.34 6.68 8.27
N ASP A 69 4.97 7.63 7.59
CA ASP A 69 4.57 9.03 7.66
C ASP A 69 3.25 9.29 6.93
N GLU A 70 2.92 8.48 5.92
CA GLU A 70 1.68 8.64 5.16
C GLU A 70 0.46 8.04 5.87
N ILE A 71 0.65 7.03 6.71
CA ILE A 71 -0.46 6.36 7.38
C ILE A 71 -1.31 7.32 8.24
N PRO A 72 -0.72 8.17 9.10
CA PRO A 72 -1.53 9.11 9.89
C PRO A 72 -2.35 10.07 9.04
N LYS A 73 -1.83 10.45 7.87
CA LYS A 73 -2.56 11.34 6.96
C LYS A 73 -3.82 10.67 6.43
N LEU A 74 -3.72 9.39 6.05
CA LEU A 74 -4.87 8.63 5.58
C LEU A 74 -5.87 8.37 6.70
N ARG A 75 -5.40 8.10 7.92
CA ARG A 75 -6.29 7.95 9.07
C ARG A 75 -7.06 9.23 9.38
N ALA A 76 -6.41 10.39 9.24
CA ALA A 76 -7.07 11.68 9.42
C ALA A 76 -8.18 11.90 8.39
N ILE A 77 -7.96 11.45 7.15
CA ILE A 77 -8.99 11.49 6.10
C ILE A 77 -10.17 10.61 6.49
N ALA A 78 -9.91 9.40 6.99
CA ALA A 78 -10.98 8.51 7.43
C ALA A 78 -11.81 9.11 8.56
N GLU A 79 -11.17 9.76 9.52
CA GLU A 79 -11.86 10.46 10.61
C GLU A 79 -12.73 11.60 10.08
N LYS A 80 -12.19 12.38 9.14
CA LYS A 80 -12.92 13.51 8.55
C LYS A 80 -14.16 13.04 7.79
N GLU A 81 -14.07 11.88 7.15
CA GLU A 81 -15.21 11.30 6.41
C GLU A 81 -16.21 10.60 7.33
N GLY A 82 -15.93 10.52 8.63
CA GLY A 82 -16.80 9.82 9.57
C GLY A 82 -16.68 8.31 9.49
N LEU A 83 -15.57 7.81 8.95
CA LEU A 83 -15.34 6.38 8.70
C LEU A 83 -14.15 5.85 9.50
N ALA A 84 -13.91 6.42 10.68
CA ALA A 84 -12.78 6.00 11.53
C ALA A 84 -12.91 4.54 12.00
N ASP A 85 -14.11 3.99 11.99
CA ASP A 85 -14.35 2.60 12.44
C ASP A 85 -14.01 1.57 11.36
N VAL A 86 -13.77 1.97 10.12
CA VAL A 86 -13.36 1.05 9.06
C VAL A 86 -11.98 0.48 9.41
N LYS A 87 -11.88 -0.85 9.40
CA LYS A 87 -10.62 -1.51 9.69
C LYS A 87 -9.66 -1.32 8.51
N ILE A 88 -8.49 -0.79 8.79
CA ILE A 88 -7.45 -0.53 7.77
C ILE A 88 -6.21 -1.31 8.16
N THR A 89 -5.76 -2.16 7.25
CA THR A 89 -4.52 -2.93 7.39
C THR A 89 -3.51 -2.40 6.38
N HIS A 90 -2.24 -2.46 6.71
CA HIS A 90 -1.18 -1.88 5.89
C HIS A 90 -0.21 -2.96 5.42
N ARG A 91 0.19 -2.90 4.14
CA ARG A 91 1.18 -3.80 3.55
C ARG A 91 2.18 -2.98 2.75
N LEU A 92 3.45 -3.13 3.08
CA LEU A 92 4.55 -2.58 2.31
C LEU A 92 5.29 -3.75 1.70
N MET A 93 5.33 -3.82 0.37
CA MET A 93 5.86 -4.97 -0.34
C MET A 93 6.92 -4.57 -1.35
N ASP A 94 7.96 -5.38 -1.44
CA ASP A 94 9.00 -5.26 -2.46
C ASP A 94 8.57 -6.05 -3.68
N GLY A 95 8.56 -5.42 -4.85
CA GLY A 95 8.24 -6.08 -6.10
C GLY A 95 7.45 -5.19 -7.05
N ASP A 96 7.15 -5.71 -8.23
CA ASP A 96 6.33 -4.98 -9.18
C ASP A 96 4.87 -4.98 -8.74
N LEU A 97 4.17 -3.93 -9.14
CA LEU A 97 2.80 -3.70 -8.69
C LEU A 97 1.85 -4.82 -9.10
N VAL A 98 1.91 -5.24 -10.36
CA VAL A 98 0.95 -6.23 -10.89
C VAL A 98 1.11 -7.58 -10.18
N THR A 99 2.34 -8.07 -10.07
CA THR A 99 2.61 -9.36 -9.42
C THR A 99 2.23 -9.31 -7.94
N THR A 100 2.55 -8.22 -7.27
CA THR A 100 2.24 -8.05 -5.85
C THR A 100 0.73 -8.03 -5.62
N ILE A 101 -0.02 -7.34 -6.49
CA ILE A 101 -1.50 -7.33 -6.41
C ILE A 101 -2.05 -8.73 -6.61
N GLN A 102 -1.58 -9.46 -7.62
CA GLN A 102 -2.04 -10.82 -7.90
C GLN A 102 -1.78 -11.75 -6.72
N ASN A 103 -0.61 -11.65 -6.11
CA ASN A 103 -0.27 -12.46 -4.94
C ASN A 103 -1.14 -12.09 -3.73
N ALA A 104 -1.37 -10.81 -3.50
CA ALA A 104 -2.22 -10.36 -2.40
C ALA A 104 -3.66 -10.85 -2.54
N ILE A 105 -4.19 -10.83 -3.75
CA ILE A 105 -5.54 -11.33 -4.03
C ILE A 105 -5.67 -12.79 -3.60
N LYS A 106 -4.67 -13.61 -3.93
CA LYS A 106 -4.68 -15.04 -3.59
C LYS A 106 -4.44 -15.28 -2.09
N GLU A 107 -3.43 -14.62 -1.53
CA GLU A 107 -2.99 -14.90 -0.16
C GLU A 107 -3.95 -14.35 0.89
N GLU A 108 -4.59 -13.24 0.61
CA GLU A 108 -5.45 -12.57 1.58
C GLU A 108 -6.94 -12.66 1.24
N ASN A 109 -7.30 -13.40 0.21
CA ASN A 109 -8.70 -13.59 -0.20
C ASN A 109 -9.39 -12.24 -0.47
N ILE A 110 -8.77 -11.43 -1.30
CA ILE A 110 -9.28 -10.11 -1.64
C ILE A 110 -10.56 -10.22 -2.49
N ASN A 111 -11.58 -9.46 -2.15
CA ASN A 111 -12.85 -9.44 -2.86
C ASN A 111 -12.93 -8.32 -3.89
N PHE A 112 -12.34 -7.17 -3.61
CA PHE A 112 -12.39 -5.99 -4.48
C PHE A 112 -11.02 -5.32 -4.52
N VAL A 113 -10.70 -4.71 -5.67
CA VAL A 113 -9.51 -3.87 -5.82
C VAL A 113 -9.95 -2.49 -6.26
N VAL A 114 -9.54 -1.46 -5.53
CA VAL A 114 -9.79 -0.06 -5.87
C VAL A 114 -8.45 0.62 -6.07
N MET A 115 -8.28 1.29 -7.21
CA MET A 115 -7.04 1.99 -7.53
C MET A 115 -7.33 3.40 -8.01
N GLY A 116 -6.41 4.32 -7.66
CA GLY A 116 -6.34 5.64 -8.27
C GLY A 116 -5.45 5.57 -9.52
N THR A 117 -5.98 6.00 -10.64
CA THR A 117 -5.24 6.03 -11.90
C THR A 117 -5.21 7.44 -12.47
#